data_7a7c00e563d23e89204eeabbff39c05c
#
_entry.id   7a7c00e563d23e89204eeabbff39c05c
#
_cell.length_a   1.000
_cell.length_b   1.000
_cell.length_c   1.000
_cell.angle_alpha   90.00
_cell.angle_beta   90.00
_cell.angle_gamma   90.00
#
_symmetry.space_group_name_H-M   'P 1'
#
loop_
_entity.id
_entity.type
_entity.pdbx_description
1 polymer ?
#
loop_
_entity_poly.entity_id
_entity_poly.type
_entity_poly.pdbx_seq_one_letter_code
_entity_poly.pdbx_strand_id
1 'polypeptide(L)'
;VSMTELFVQQIENMILSGELAIGEQLPPARELSVKMGVSRTVISAGLVELEKLGFVEIRTRQGVFVCDYRRKGSLETLIAIMRYNGGAMRKNEVKSLLETRDAMECLCLRLVCEKNDVAELERLSPILDSIRDARNADEAAERVFSFHHELAIMSGNVLLPLLYYSFKPQGEYLW
;
A
#
# COMPACT_ATOMS: atom_id res chain seq x y z
N VAL A 1 -18.77 -0.77 3.31
CA VAL A 1 -17.97 0.48 3.21
C VAL A 1 -18.75 1.58 3.93
N SER A 2 -18.15 2.22 4.95
CA SER A 2 -18.79 3.31 5.70
C SER A 2 -18.78 4.61 4.89
N MET A 3 -19.67 5.56 5.24
CA MET A 3 -19.67 6.89 4.61
C MET A 3 -18.36 7.64 4.87
N THR A 4 -17.69 7.39 5.99
CA THR A 4 -16.39 7.96 6.30
C THR A 4 -15.31 7.41 5.37
N GLU A 5 -15.28 6.09 5.14
CA GLU A 5 -14.34 5.47 4.19
C GLU A 5 -14.55 5.98 2.76
N LEU A 6 -15.81 6.11 2.32
CA LEU A 6 -16.11 6.68 0.99
C LEU A 6 -15.61 8.13 0.86
N PHE A 7 -15.80 8.94 1.90
CA PHE A 7 -15.28 10.31 1.93
C PHE A 7 -13.75 10.32 1.87
N VAL A 8 -13.08 9.50 2.68
CA VAL A 8 -11.61 9.37 2.68
C VAL A 8 -11.11 9.00 1.30
N GLN A 9 -11.63 7.92 0.69
CA GLN A 9 -11.26 7.47 -0.64
C GLN A 9 -11.47 8.55 -1.72
N GLN A 10 -12.55 9.32 -1.63
CA GLN A 10 -12.80 10.38 -2.59
C GLN A 10 -11.77 11.51 -2.49
N ILE A 11 -11.40 11.95 -1.28
CA ILE A 11 -10.36 12.97 -1.10
C ILE A 11 -8.98 12.43 -1.49
N GLU A 12 -8.64 11.20 -1.15
CA GLU A 12 -7.42 10.53 -1.62
C GLU A 12 -7.33 10.54 -3.14
N ASN A 13 -8.42 10.17 -3.82
CA ASN A 13 -8.48 10.17 -5.27
C ASN A 13 -8.24 11.56 -5.87
N MET A 14 -8.84 12.61 -5.28
CA MET A 14 -8.64 13.99 -5.73
C MET A 14 -7.19 14.47 -5.54
N ILE A 15 -6.53 14.05 -4.44
CA ILE A 15 -5.12 14.37 -4.19
C ILE A 15 -4.21 13.59 -5.16
N LEU A 16 -4.44 12.29 -5.30
CA LEU A 16 -3.61 11.42 -6.14
C LEU A 16 -3.78 11.68 -7.63
N SER A 17 -4.97 12.13 -8.07
CA SER A 17 -5.21 12.58 -9.45
C SER A 17 -4.60 13.96 -9.74
N GLY A 18 -4.30 14.74 -8.69
CA GLY A 18 -3.83 16.13 -8.83
C GLY A 18 -4.96 17.15 -8.94
N GLU A 19 -6.22 16.76 -8.76
CA GLU A 19 -7.36 17.69 -8.66
C GLU A 19 -7.23 18.61 -7.44
N LEU A 20 -6.71 18.08 -6.32
CA LEU A 20 -6.28 18.85 -5.17
C LEU A 20 -4.75 18.91 -5.15
N ALA A 21 -4.20 20.11 -5.28
CA ALA A 21 -2.77 20.32 -5.33
C ALA A 21 -2.12 20.26 -3.93
N ILE A 22 -0.85 19.82 -3.87
CA ILE A 22 -0.06 19.87 -2.64
C ILE A 22 0.02 21.32 -2.14
N GLY A 23 -0.30 21.54 -0.86
CA GLY A 23 -0.35 22.84 -0.22
C GLY A 23 -1.71 23.56 -0.37
N GLU A 24 -2.62 23.04 -1.16
CA GLU A 24 -3.96 23.58 -1.33
C GLU A 24 -4.77 23.44 -0.04
N GLN A 25 -5.57 24.45 0.26
CA GLN A 25 -6.51 24.42 1.36
C GLN A 25 -7.82 23.75 0.93
N LEU A 26 -8.24 22.73 1.67
CA LEU A 26 -9.54 22.10 1.48
C LEU A 26 -10.67 23.05 1.84
N PRO A 27 -11.83 22.97 1.14
CA PRO A 27 -13.01 23.70 1.54
C PRO A 27 -13.40 23.43 3.00
N PRO A 28 -14.01 24.40 3.69
CA PRO A 28 -14.48 24.19 5.06
C PRO A 28 -15.40 22.97 5.19
N ALA A 29 -15.36 22.28 6.33
CA ALA A 29 -16.16 21.07 6.58
C ALA A 29 -17.66 21.26 6.28
N ARG A 30 -18.19 22.49 6.45
CA ARG A 30 -19.57 22.82 6.09
C ARG A 30 -19.82 22.72 4.59
N GLU A 31 -18.91 23.22 3.78
CA GLU A 31 -19.01 23.19 2.31
C GLU A 31 -18.82 21.76 1.79
N LEU A 32 -17.82 21.05 2.32
CA LEU A 32 -17.60 19.64 2.01
C LEU A 32 -18.84 18.80 2.33
N SER A 33 -19.48 19.03 3.50
CA SER A 33 -20.70 18.33 3.90
C SER A 33 -21.84 18.54 2.88
N VAL A 34 -22.02 19.77 2.40
CA VAL A 34 -23.04 20.08 1.38
C VAL A 34 -22.67 19.48 0.03
N LYS A 35 -21.43 19.69 -0.42
CA LYS A 35 -20.93 19.23 -1.74
C LYS A 35 -20.97 17.71 -1.89
N MET A 36 -20.66 17.00 -0.82
CA MET A 36 -20.55 15.53 -0.82
C MET A 36 -21.80 14.83 -0.26
N GLY A 37 -22.79 15.56 0.23
CA GLY A 37 -24.05 15.00 0.75
C GLY A 37 -23.88 14.16 2.02
N VAL A 38 -22.86 14.43 2.84
CA VAL A 38 -22.57 13.68 4.07
C VAL A 38 -22.58 14.59 5.30
N SER A 39 -22.78 13.99 6.49
CA SER A 39 -22.83 14.75 7.73
C SER A 39 -21.48 15.37 8.10
N ARG A 40 -21.49 16.46 8.86
CA ARG A 40 -20.26 17.09 9.38
C ARG A 40 -19.44 16.14 10.26
N THR A 41 -20.09 15.23 10.96
CA THR A 41 -19.42 14.19 11.77
C THR A 41 -18.59 13.26 10.88
N VAL A 42 -19.15 12.83 9.75
CA VAL A 42 -18.44 12.02 8.74
C VAL A 42 -17.23 12.78 8.18
N ILE A 43 -17.43 14.07 7.81
CA ILE A 43 -16.32 14.91 7.31
C ILE A 43 -15.22 15.03 8.37
N SER A 44 -15.57 15.36 9.62
CA SER A 44 -14.57 15.52 10.69
C SER A 44 -13.79 14.23 10.96
N ALA A 45 -14.48 13.08 11.01
CA ALA A 45 -13.85 11.79 11.21
C ALA A 45 -12.91 11.43 10.02
N GLY A 46 -13.37 11.67 8.80
CA GLY A 46 -12.58 11.41 7.60
C GLY A 46 -11.36 12.32 7.47
N LEU A 47 -11.46 13.60 7.85
CA LEU A 47 -10.30 14.50 7.86
C LEU A 47 -9.23 14.07 8.87
N VAL A 48 -9.62 13.56 10.04
CA VAL A 48 -8.68 12.99 11.03
C VAL A 48 -8.01 11.74 10.46
N GLU A 49 -8.74 10.88 9.76
CA GLU A 49 -8.16 9.70 9.12
C GLU A 49 -7.20 10.09 7.99
N LEU A 50 -7.55 11.05 7.13
CA LEU A 50 -6.67 11.58 6.09
C LEU A 50 -5.39 12.22 6.65
N GLU A 51 -5.48 12.88 7.82
CA GLU A 51 -4.31 13.41 8.51
C GLU A 51 -3.40 12.28 9.02
N LYS A 52 -3.97 11.25 9.63
CA LYS A 52 -3.25 10.05 10.06
C LYS A 52 -2.56 9.34 8.89
N LEU A 53 -3.22 9.28 7.73
CA LEU A 53 -2.67 8.74 6.49
C LEU A 53 -1.62 9.67 5.84
N GLY A 54 -1.41 10.88 6.35
CA GLY A 54 -0.41 11.82 5.83
C GLY A 54 -0.81 12.57 4.55
N PHE A 55 -2.07 12.50 4.15
CA PHE A 55 -2.58 13.22 2.97
C PHE A 55 -2.92 14.67 3.25
N VAL A 56 -3.33 15.00 4.47
CA VAL A 56 -3.68 16.35 4.86
C VAL A 56 -3.06 16.73 6.21
N GLU A 57 -3.07 18.01 6.52
CA GLU A 57 -2.66 18.58 7.81
C GLU A 57 -3.77 19.50 8.34
N ILE A 58 -4.26 19.19 9.53
CA ILE A 58 -5.29 20.01 10.21
C ILE A 58 -4.58 21.10 11.01
N ARG A 59 -4.64 22.34 10.53
CA ARG A 59 -4.06 23.50 11.21
C ARG A 59 -5.15 24.22 12.00
N THR A 60 -5.03 24.21 13.32
CA THR A 60 -6.00 24.84 14.22
C THR A 60 -6.28 26.29 13.81
N ARG A 61 -7.55 26.63 13.64
CA ARG A 61 -8.05 27.95 13.21
C ARG A 61 -7.65 28.41 11.81
N GLN A 62 -6.85 27.63 11.07
CA GLN A 62 -6.41 27.97 9.71
C GLN A 62 -7.12 27.12 8.65
N GLY A 63 -7.48 25.88 8.99
CA GLY A 63 -8.16 24.97 8.07
C GLY A 63 -7.38 23.67 7.86
N VAL A 64 -7.73 22.97 6.80
CA VAL A 64 -7.11 21.70 6.41
C VAL A 64 -6.37 21.90 5.09
N PHE A 65 -5.13 21.43 5.01
CA PHE A 65 -4.26 21.63 3.85
C PHE A 65 -3.75 20.30 3.32
N VAL A 66 -3.63 20.17 2.01
CA VAL A 66 -3.07 18.99 1.36
C VAL A 66 -1.57 18.92 1.66
N CYS A 67 -1.10 17.78 2.19
CA CYS A 67 0.31 17.54 2.48
C CYS A 67 1.09 17.03 1.26
N ASP A 68 2.39 17.27 1.25
CA ASP A 68 3.29 16.45 0.43
C ASP A 68 3.47 15.09 1.12
N TYR A 69 2.61 14.13 0.75
CA TYR A 69 2.61 12.79 1.30
C TYR A 69 3.92 12.03 1.04
N ARG A 70 4.73 12.43 0.08
CA ARG A 70 6.08 11.87 -0.15
C ARG A 70 7.05 12.20 0.99
N ARG A 71 6.77 13.26 1.76
CA ARG A 71 7.58 13.73 2.89
C ARG A 71 7.01 13.35 4.25
N LYS A 72 5.69 13.16 4.35
CA LYS A 72 4.97 12.92 5.60
C LYS A 72 4.22 11.59 5.63
N GLY A 73 4.20 10.87 4.52
CA GLY A 73 3.49 9.60 4.40
C GLY A 73 4.10 8.49 5.25
N SER A 74 3.26 7.53 5.56
CA SER A 74 3.56 6.31 6.29
C SER A 74 3.40 5.07 5.40
N LEU A 75 3.51 3.89 5.98
CA LEU A 75 3.20 2.63 5.27
C LEU A 75 1.71 2.58 4.85
N GLU A 76 0.82 3.10 5.69
CA GLU A 76 -0.62 3.20 5.38
C GLU A 76 -0.86 4.12 4.18
N THR A 77 -0.11 5.22 4.05
CA THR A 77 -0.15 6.10 2.86
C THR A 77 0.22 5.32 1.60
N LEU A 78 1.29 4.52 1.66
CA LEU A 78 1.71 3.67 0.54
C LEU A 78 0.61 2.68 0.15
N ILE A 79 -0.03 2.03 1.13
CA ILE A 79 -1.15 1.11 0.89
C ILE A 79 -2.33 1.84 0.24
N ALA A 80 -2.65 3.06 0.69
CA ALA A 80 -3.70 3.89 0.09
C ALA A 80 -3.39 4.24 -1.38
N ILE A 81 -2.15 4.63 -1.68
CA ILE A 81 -1.69 4.89 -3.05
C ILE A 81 -1.85 3.64 -3.93
N MET A 82 -1.50 2.48 -3.42
CA MET A 82 -1.62 1.21 -4.17
C MET A 82 -3.08 0.80 -4.42
N ARG A 83 -4.02 1.21 -3.56
CA ARG A 83 -5.47 0.99 -3.74
C ARG A 83 -6.13 2.00 -4.68
N TYR A 84 -5.43 3.07 -5.00
CA TYR A 84 -5.93 4.11 -5.88
C TYR A 84 -6.32 3.52 -7.26
N ASN A 85 -7.38 4.03 -7.86
CA ASN A 85 -7.97 3.50 -9.11
C ASN A 85 -8.41 2.03 -9.03
N GLY A 86 -8.84 1.53 -7.87
CA GLY A 86 -9.25 0.13 -7.73
C GLY A 86 -8.09 -0.86 -7.86
N GLY A 87 -6.86 -0.41 -7.58
CA GLY A 87 -5.64 -1.21 -7.73
C GLY A 87 -5.00 -1.13 -9.12
N ALA A 88 -5.60 -0.43 -10.09
CA ALA A 88 -5.01 -0.21 -11.41
C ALA A 88 -3.87 0.82 -11.31
N MET A 89 -2.65 0.34 -11.13
CA MET A 89 -1.46 1.18 -10.98
C MET A 89 -1.05 1.84 -12.29
N ARG A 90 -0.60 3.08 -12.23
CA ARG A 90 0.01 3.76 -13.37
C ARG A 90 1.37 3.15 -13.70
N LYS A 91 1.80 3.26 -14.96
CA LYS A 91 3.06 2.69 -15.45
C LYS A 91 4.28 3.03 -14.57
N ASN A 92 4.37 4.28 -14.10
CA ASN A 92 5.48 4.70 -13.23
C ASN A 92 5.39 4.10 -11.82
N GLU A 93 4.19 3.86 -11.31
CA GLU A 93 3.95 3.23 -10.02
C GLU A 93 4.34 1.74 -10.09
N VAL A 94 3.91 1.06 -11.16
CA VAL A 94 4.32 -0.34 -11.43
C VAL A 94 5.84 -0.44 -11.53
N LYS A 95 6.48 0.46 -12.28
CA LYS A 95 7.94 0.48 -12.39
C LYS A 95 8.62 0.63 -11.04
N SER A 96 8.21 1.62 -10.24
CA SER A 96 8.77 1.87 -8.90
C SER A 96 8.58 0.68 -7.95
N LEU A 97 7.42 0.03 -8.04
CA LEU A 97 7.14 -1.16 -7.25
C LEU A 97 8.03 -2.33 -7.64
N LEU A 98 8.19 -2.60 -8.94
CA LEU A 98 9.06 -3.66 -9.44
C LEU A 98 10.53 -3.42 -9.07
N GLU A 99 11.02 -2.18 -9.16
CA GLU A 99 12.37 -1.79 -8.72
C GLU A 99 12.57 -2.03 -7.21
N THR A 100 11.56 -1.69 -6.38
CA THR A 100 11.59 -1.93 -4.93
C THR A 100 11.57 -3.42 -4.62
N ARG A 101 10.72 -4.17 -5.31
CA ARG A 101 10.61 -5.62 -5.16
C ARG A 101 11.93 -6.31 -5.52
N ASP A 102 12.54 -5.97 -6.66
CA ASP A 102 13.84 -6.51 -7.09
C ASP A 102 14.92 -6.31 -6.02
N ALA A 103 15.01 -5.10 -5.45
CA ALA A 103 15.94 -4.81 -4.37
C ALA A 103 15.69 -5.65 -3.11
N MET A 104 14.43 -5.84 -2.73
CA MET A 104 14.04 -6.67 -1.58
C MET A 104 14.35 -8.15 -1.82
N GLU A 105 14.05 -8.68 -3.00
CA GLU A 105 14.32 -10.08 -3.38
C GLU A 105 15.81 -10.37 -3.43
N CYS A 106 16.59 -9.48 -4.02
CA CYS A 106 18.06 -9.58 -4.02
C CYS A 106 18.65 -9.58 -2.61
N LEU A 107 18.09 -8.73 -1.71
CA LEU A 107 18.50 -8.72 -0.31
C LEU A 107 18.15 -10.03 0.40
N CYS A 108 16.94 -10.55 0.21
CA CYS A 108 16.51 -11.84 0.78
C CYS A 108 17.46 -12.97 0.34
N LEU A 109 17.68 -13.10 -0.96
CA LEU A 109 18.56 -14.12 -1.53
C LEU A 109 19.97 -14.03 -0.96
N ARG A 110 20.54 -12.83 -0.89
CA ARG A 110 21.87 -12.63 -0.33
C ARG A 110 21.94 -13.11 1.12
N LEU A 111 21.00 -12.70 1.96
CA LEU A 111 20.97 -13.06 3.38
C LEU A 111 20.76 -14.57 3.59
N VAL A 112 19.94 -15.22 2.77
CA VAL A 112 19.73 -16.67 2.80
C VAL A 112 21.02 -17.39 2.38
N CYS A 113 21.68 -16.96 1.32
CA CYS A 113 22.94 -17.55 0.86
C CYS A 113 24.07 -17.38 1.88
N GLU A 114 24.13 -16.25 2.57
CA GLU A 114 25.13 -16.00 3.64
C GLU A 114 24.98 -16.97 4.82
N LYS A 115 23.75 -17.42 5.13
CA LYS A 115 23.51 -18.45 6.16
C LYS A 115 24.03 -19.83 5.77
N ASN A 116 24.04 -20.13 4.47
CA ASN A 116 24.49 -21.41 3.90
C ASN A 116 23.82 -22.64 4.54
N ASP A 117 22.55 -22.53 4.91
CA ASP A 117 21.76 -23.62 5.49
C ASP A 117 20.96 -24.35 4.41
N VAL A 118 21.53 -25.43 3.87
CA VAL A 118 20.90 -26.23 2.81
C VAL A 118 19.59 -26.88 3.28
N ALA A 119 19.53 -27.32 4.54
CA ALA A 119 18.32 -27.95 5.09
C ALA A 119 17.16 -26.94 5.19
N GLU A 120 17.46 -25.67 5.49
CA GLU A 120 16.46 -24.61 5.47
C GLU A 120 15.95 -24.37 4.03
N LEU A 121 16.83 -24.42 3.01
CA LEU A 121 16.46 -24.25 1.60
C LEU A 121 15.51 -25.34 1.09
N GLU A 122 15.63 -26.57 1.58
CA GLU A 122 14.74 -27.68 1.19
C GLU A 122 13.27 -27.40 1.51
N ARG A 123 12.99 -26.51 2.46
CA ARG A 123 11.61 -26.06 2.78
C ARG A 123 10.92 -25.31 1.64
N LEU A 124 11.68 -24.79 0.68
CA LEU A 124 11.12 -24.12 -0.50
C LEU A 124 10.62 -25.12 -1.55
N SER A 125 11.11 -26.34 -1.57
CA SER A 125 10.76 -27.33 -2.60
C SER A 125 9.25 -27.61 -2.70
N PRO A 126 8.50 -27.88 -1.60
CA PRO A 126 7.06 -28.09 -1.69
C PRO A 126 6.30 -26.84 -2.15
N ILE A 127 6.81 -25.62 -1.88
CA ILE A 127 6.20 -24.39 -2.34
C ILE A 127 6.41 -24.24 -3.86
N LEU A 128 7.62 -24.53 -4.36
CA LEU A 128 7.93 -24.54 -5.80
C LEU A 128 7.09 -25.55 -6.56
N ASP A 129 6.92 -26.76 -6.02
CA ASP A 129 6.06 -27.77 -6.62
C ASP A 129 4.60 -27.29 -6.65
N SER A 130 4.13 -26.65 -5.59
CA SER A 130 2.78 -26.09 -5.56
C SER A 130 2.57 -25.05 -6.66
N ILE A 131 3.57 -24.22 -7.00
CA ILE A 131 3.47 -23.23 -8.08
C ILE A 131 3.26 -23.92 -9.44
N ARG A 132 3.97 -25.03 -9.70
CA ARG A 132 3.78 -25.83 -10.92
C ARG A 132 2.39 -26.41 -11.06
N ASP A 133 1.76 -26.75 -9.93
CA ASP A 133 0.44 -27.37 -9.87
C ASP A 133 -0.70 -26.34 -9.82
N ALA A 134 -0.43 -25.05 -10.00
CA ALA A 134 -1.43 -23.99 -10.00
C ALA A 134 -2.38 -24.15 -11.20
N ARG A 135 -3.68 -24.10 -10.93
CA ARG A 135 -4.75 -24.33 -11.93
C ARG A 135 -5.18 -23.09 -12.69
N ASN A 136 -4.87 -21.92 -12.16
CA ASN A 136 -5.19 -20.62 -12.74
C ASN A 136 -4.20 -19.55 -12.28
N ALA A 137 -4.30 -18.35 -12.86
CA ALA A 137 -3.38 -17.24 -12.58
C ALA A 137 -3.45 -16.76 -11.12
N ASP A 138 -4.64 -16.71 -10.53
CA ASP A 138 -4.83 -16.23 -9.15
C ASP A 138 -4.17 -17.20 -8.16
N GLU A 139 -4.36 -18.50 -8.35
CA GLU A 139 -3.71 -19.52 -7.54
C GLU A 139 -2.18 -19.51 -7.73
N ALA A 140 -1.70 -19.28 -8.94
CA ALA A 140 -0.27 -19.13 -9.23
C ALA A 140 0.30 -17.89 -8.50
N ALA A 141 -0.38 -16.76 -8.59
CA ALA A 141 0.02 -15.52 -7.92
C ALA A 141 0.11 -15.68 -6.40
N GLU A 142 -0.88 -16.33 -5.78
CA GLU A 142 -0.86 -16.59 -4.34
C GLU A 142 0.31 -17.49 -3.91
N ARG A 143 0.61 -18.52 -4.70
CA ARG A 143 1.72 -19.44 -4.42
C ARG A 143 3.07 -18.81 -4.66
N VAL A 144 3.21 -17.97 -5.69
CA VAL A 144 4.41 -17.15 -5.93
C VAL A 144 4.62 -16.16 -4.79
N PHE A 145 3.56 -15.49 -4.32
CA PHE A 145 3.64 -14.65 -3.13
C PHE A 145 4.15 -15.45 -1.92
N SER A 146 3.60 -16.64 -1.67
CA SER A 146 4.01 -17.52 -0.56
C SER A 146 5.48 -17.89 -0.64
N PHE A 147 6.01 -18.14 -1.83
CA PHE A 147 7.43 -18.40 -2.07
C PHE A 147 8.31 -17.21 -1.64
N HIS A 148 8.01 -16.02 -2.12
CA HIS A 148 8.80 -14.83 -1.78
C HIS A 148 8.67 -14.45 -0.30
N HIS A 149 7.49 -14.65 0.30
CA HIS A 149 7.29 -14.41 1.72
C HIS A 149 8.08 -15.39 2.59
N GLU A 150 8.09 -16.69 2.26
CA GLU A 150 8.93 -17.69 2.96
C GLU A 150 10.42 -17.36 2.81
N LEU A 151 10.85 -16.96 1.61
CA LEU A 151 12.24 -16.52 1.39
C LEU A 151 12.60 -15.31 2.28
N ALA A 152 11.68 -14.37 2.46
CA ALA A 152 11.85 -13.23 3.36
C ALA A 152 11.96 -13.67 4.82
N ILE A 153 11.17 -14.66 5.27
CA ILE A 153 11.26 -15.26 6.61
C ILE A 153 12.62 -15.93 6.78
N MET A 154 13.03 -16.75 5.82
CA MET A 154 14.31 -17.47 5.83
C MET A 154 15.51 -16.53 5.83
N SER A 155 15.39 -15.30 5.29
CA SER A 155 16.46 -14.31 5.34
C SER A 155 16.89 -13.95 6.77
N GLY A 156 16.00 -14.15 7.75
CA GLY A 156 16.20 -13.74 9.15
C GLY A 156 16.10 -12.24 9.38
N ASN A 157 15.80 -11.46 8.36
CA ASN A 157 15.53 -10.03 8.50
C ASN A 157 14.11 -9.82 9.03
N VAL A 158 13.99 -9.14 10.16
CA VAL A 158 12.70 -8.97 10.86
C VAL A 158 11.70 -8.12 10.07
N LEU A 159 12.16 -7.22 9.23
CA LEU A 159 11.30 -6.27 8.50
C LEU A 159 10.80 -6.82 7.17
N LEU A 160 11.62 -7.58 6.46
CA LEU A 160 11.29 -8.07 5.11
C LEU A 160 9.98 -8.85 5.06
N PRO A 161 9.69 -9.84 5.94
CA PRO A 161 8.42 -10.57 5.91
C PRO A 161 7.21 -9.66 6.13
N LEU A 162 7.35 -8.65 7.01
CA LEU A 162 6.27 -7.70 7.30
C LEU A 162 5.99 -6.78 6.11
N LEU A 163 7.04 -6.31 5.44
CA LEU A 163 6.91 -5.51 4.22
C LEU A 163 6.22 -6.31 3.11
N TYR A 164 6.67 -7.55 2.84
CA TYR A 164 6.03 -8.43 1.86
C TYR A 164 4.55 -8.65 2.19
N TYR A 165 4.23 -8.96 3.43
CA TYR A 165 2.86 -9.22 3.84
C TYR A 165 1.96 -7.97 3.72
N SER A 166 2.50 -6.78 3.95
CA SER A 166 1.79 -5.51 3.77
C SER A 166 1.34 -5.28 2.32
N PHE A 167 2.04 -5.87 1.35
CA PHE A 167 1.70 -5.80 -0.07
C PHE A 167 0.78 -6.93 -0.54
N LYS A 168 0.48 -7.93 0.29
CA LYS A 168 -0.36 -9.07 -0.09
C LYS A 168 -1.75 -8.68 -0.64
N PRO A 169 -2.50 -7.74 -0.05
CA PRO A 169 -3.81 -7.34 -0.58
C PRO A 169 -3.77 -6.72 -1.97
N GLN A 170 -2.61 -6.29 -2.42
CA GLN A 170 -2.35 -5.72 -3.74
C GLN A 170 -1.80 -6.77 -4.73
N GLY A 171 -1.51 -7.97 -4.23
CA GLY A 171 -0.80 -9.02 -4.96
C GLY A 171 -1.57 -9.64 -6.11
N GLU A 172 -2.91 -9.53 -6.14
CA GLU A 172 -3.73 -9.98 -7.28
C GLU A 172 -3.34 -9.30 -8.60
N TYR A 173 -2.58 -8.19 -8.54
CA TYR A 173 -2.14 -7.43 -9.71
C TYR A 173 -0.63 -7.45 -9.93
N LEU A 174 0.16 -8.11 -9.06
CA LEU A 174 1.62 -7.97 -9.00
C LEU A 174 2.40 -9.28 -9.10
N TRP A 175 1.72 -10.42 -9.01
CA TRP A 175 2.36 -11.75 -9.02
C TRP A 175 1.97 -12.59 -10.23
#